data_e2f0f23613bff3a90efc393df66c27d1
#
_entry.id   e2f0f23613bff3a90efc393df66c27d1
#
_cell.length_a   1.000
_cell.length_b   1.000
_cell.length_c   1.000
_cell.angle_alpha   90.00
_cell.angle_beta   90.00
_cell.angle_gamma   90.00
#
_symmetry.space_group_name_H-M   'P 1'
#
loop_
_entity.id
_entity.type
_entity.pdbx_description
1 polymer ?
#
loop_
_entity_poly.entity_id
_entity_poly.type
_entity_poly.pdbx_seq_one_letter_code
_entity_poly.pdbx_strand_id
1 'polypeptide(L)'
;MNKLKGLPPIMYLNLDHRTDRKEHIEGQFKKWGITDFTRWSASRFSTKKIDEWGHKLDLMLLAPSDASIVMNEFTMMIEWYESGISENLLIIQDDLCFDLVEYWPFDWETIMKSLPYNWEIVQFYHCH
;
A
#
# COMPACT_ATOMS: atom_id res chain seq x y z
N MET A 1 -7.22 9.73 -21.72
CA MET A 1 -5.92 10.07 -21.06
C MET A 1 -5.79 9.26 -19.78
N ASN A 2 -4.67 8.59 -19.62
CA ASN A 2 -4.44 7.79 -18.39
C ASN A 2 -3.89 8.68 -17.27
N LYS A 3 -4.74 9.01 -16.31
CA LYS A 3 -4.39 9.86 -15.16
C LYS A 3 -3.45 9.21 -14.16
N LEU A 4 -3.27 7.89 -14.22
CA LEU A 4 -2.34 7.14 -13.36
C LEU A 4 -1.02 6.81 -14.05
N LYS A 5 -0.75 7.38 -15.22
CA LYS A 5 0.53 7.20 -15.88
C LYS A 5 1.68 7.69 -14.99
N GLY A 6 2.73 6.90 -14.89
CA GLY A 6 3.91 7.26 -14.12
C GLY A 6 3.89 6.80 -12.66
N LEU A 7 2.92 5.97 -12.27
CA LEU A 7 2.93 5.38 -10.94
C LEU A 7 4.23 4.60 -10.69
N PRO A 8 4.79 4.69 -9.47
CA PRO A 8 5.92 3.85 -9.09
C PRO A 8 5.48 2.38 -8.94
N PRO A 9 6.43 1.46 -8.75
CA PRO A 9 6.07 0.09 -8.42
C PRO A 9 5.13 0.03 -7.22
N ILE A 10 4.16 -0.87 -7.28
CA ILE A 10 3.14 -1.04 -6.25
C ILE A 10 3.40 -2.32 -5.47
N MET A 11 3.29 -2.24 -4.15
CA MET A 11 3.13 -3.40 -3.28
C MET A 11 1.77 -3.30 -2.61
N TYR A 12 0.95 -4.35 -2.74
CA TYR A 12 -0.36 -4.34 -2.10
C TYR A 12 -0.47 -5.42 -1.02
N LEU A 13 -1.08 -5.03 0.10
CA LEU A 13 -1.28 -5.89 1.26
C LEU A 13 -2.57 -6.67 1.11
N ASN A 14 -2.50 -8.00 1.25
CA ASN A 14 -3.66 -8.88 1.10
C ASN A 14 -3.52 -10.10 2.01
N LEU A 15 -4.61 -10.46 2.69
CA LEU A 15 -4.71 -11.70 3.45
C LEU A 15 -4.87 -12.88 2.48
N ASP A 16 -4.16 -13.99 2.75
CA ASP A 16 -4.10 -15.14 1.83
C ASP A 16 -5.48 -15.74 1.52
N HIS A 17 -6.40 -15.73 2.48
CA HIS A 17 -7.75 -16.27 2.29
C HIS A 17 -8.72 -15.30 1.59
N ARG A 18 -8.33 -14.03 1.43
CA ARG A 18 -9.18 -13.01 0.80
C ARG A 18 -8.91 -12.93 -0.70
N THR A 19 -9.21 -14.03 -1.39
CA THR A 19 -9.08 -14.12 -2.85
C THR A 19 -10.02 -13.17 -3.58
N ASP A 20 -11.18 -12.86 -2.98
CA ASP A 20 -12.12 -11.85 -3.48
C ASP A 20 -11.48 -10.46 -3.58
N ARG A 21 -10.77 -10.04 -2.53
CA ARG A 21 -10.06 -8.75 -2.51
C ARG A 21 -8.87 -8.72 -3.46
N LYS A 22 -8.16 -9.84 -3.57
CA LYS A 22 -7.08 -9.97 -4.54
C LYS A 22 -7.60 -9.77 -5.97
N GLU A 23 -8.69 -10.42 -6.32
CA GLU A 23 -9.32 -10.27 -7.63
C GLU A 23 -9.78 -8.82 -7.87
N HIS A 24 -10.36 -8.18 -6.84
CA HIS A 24 -10.79 -6.80 -6.92
C HIS A 24 -9.63 -5.87 -7.26
N ILE A 25 -8.54 -5.91 -6.48
CA ILE A 25 -7.42 -4.96 -6.67
C ILE A 25 -6.67 -5.22 -7.97
N GLU A 26 -6.44 -6.48 -8.34
CA GLU A 26 -5.78 -6.82 -9.61
C GLU A 26 -6.67 -6.49 -10.81
N GLY A 27 -7.99 -6.55 -10.66
CA GLY A 27 -8.94 -6.06 -11.65
C GLY A 27 -8.85 -4.55 -11.85
N GLN A 28 -8.66 -3.79 -10.78
CA GLN A 28 -8.40 -2.34 -10.86
C GLN A 28 -7.09 -2.06 -11.59
N PHE A 29 -6.04 -2.80 -11.31
CA PHE A 29 -4.77 -2.66 -12.02
C PHE A 29 -4.92 -2.90 -13.51
N LYS A 30 -5.61 -3.96 -13.87
CA LYS A 30 -5.87 -4.30 -15.29
C LYS A 30 -6.64 -3.18 -15.99
N LYS A 31 -7.69 -2.66 -15.35
CA LYS A 31 -8.51 -1.57 -15.90
C LYS A 31 -7.68 -0.34 -16.22
N TRP A 32 -6.70 -0.02 -15.39
CA TRP A 32 -5.85 1.18 -15.53
C TRP A 32 -4.52 0.91 -16.24
N GLY A 33 -4.30 -0.30 -16.73
CA GLY A 33 -3.05 -0.67 -17.41
C GLY A 33 -1.83 -0.72 -16.50
N ILE A 34 -2.04 -0.98 -15.22
CA ILE A 34 -0.97 -1.10 -14.23
C ILE A 34 -0.45 -2.53 -14.26
N THR A 35 0.84 -2.70 -14.51
CA THR A 35 1.50 -4.01 -14.61
C THR A 35 2.61 -4.22 -13.58
N ASP A 36 3.16 -3.15 -13.03
CA ASP A 36 4.26 -3.22 -12.06
C ASP A 36 3.71 -3.24 -10.63
N PHE A 37 3.29 -4.40 -10.18
CA PHE A 37 2.79 -4.60 -8.83
C PHE A 37 3.23 -5.95 -8.26
N THR A 38 3.32 -6.01 -6.94
CA THR A 38 3.66 -7.21 -6.17
C THR A 38 2.68 -7.37 -5.02
N ARG A 39 2.18 -8.59 -4.85
CA ARG A 39 1.35 -8.94 -3.71
C ARG A 39 2.22 -9.21 -2.48
N TRP A 40 1.82 -8.63 -1.35
CA TRP A 40 2.41 -8.92 -0.04
C TRP A 40 1.40 -9.69 0.81
N SER A 41 1.81 -10.86 1.33
CA SER A 41 0.96 -11.64 2.23
C SER A 41 0.90 -11.01 3.61
N ALA A 42 -0.29 -10.58 4.01
CA ALA A 42 -0.53 -10.06 5.35
C ALA A 42 -0.34 -11.14 6.43
N SER A 43 -0.35 -12.41 6.05
CA SER A 43 -0.14 -13.53 6.98
C SER A 43 1.28 -13.59 7.54
N ARG A 44 2.23 -12.87 6.95
CA ARG A 44 3.61 -12.76 7.48
C ARG A 44 3.61 -12.17 8.88
N PHE A 45 2.71 -11.23 9.18
CA PHE A 45 2.48 -10.68 10.51
C PHE A 45 1.00 -10.76 10.85
N SER A 46 0.49 -11.99 11.00
CA SER A 46 -0.92 -12.23 11.32
C SER A 46 -1.29 -11.70 12.71
N THR A 47 -2.57 -11.42 12.92
CA THR A 47 -3.09 -11.00 14.24
C THR A 47 -2.70 -11.99 15.34
N LYS A 48 -2.76 -13.31 15.04
CA LYS A 48 -2.35 -14.34 15.98
C LYS A 48 -0.88 -14.21 16.36
N LYS A 49 0.00 -13.98 15.39
CA LYS A 49 1.44 -13.82 15.61
C LYS A 49 1.72 -12.55 16.43
N ILE A 50 0.97 -11.49 16.21
CA ILE A 50 1.06 -10.25 16.95
C ILE A 50 0.61 -10.44 18.40
N ASP A 51 -0.48 -11.19 18.63
CA ASP A 51 -0.94 -11.52 19.99
C ASP A 51 0.13 -12.24 20.83
N GLU A 52 0.95 -13.07 20.18
CA GLU A 52 2.08 -13.75 20.83
C GLU A 52 3.13 -12.77 21.36
N TRP A 53 3.18 -11.54 20.84
CA TRP A 53 4.11 -10.51 21.30
C TRP A 53 3.57 -9.72 22.52
N GLY A 54 2.30 -9.87 22.87
CA GLY A 54 1.62 -9.40 24.07
C GLY A 54 2.09 -8.04 24.59
N HIS A 55 2.88 -8.05 25.66
CA HIS A 55 3.32 -6.85 26.36
C HIS A 55 4.09 -5.83 25.50
N LYS A 56 4.70 -6.25 24.40
CA LYS A 56 5.40 -5.32 23.49
C LYS A 56 4.42 -4.40 22.76
N LEU A 57 3.21 -4.89 22.53
CA LEU A 57 2.17 -4.11 21.86
C LEU A 57 1.48 -3.12 22.82
N ASP A 58 1.42 -3.45 24.11
CA ASP A 58 0.89 -2.54 25.12
C ASP A 58 1.67 -1.23 25.14
N LEU A 59 2.98 -1.30 24.87
CA LEU A 59 3.83 -0.11 24.75
C LEU A 59 3.51 0.73 23.51
N MET A 60 2.95 0.12 22.48
CA MET A 60 2.57 0.79 21.24
C MET A 60 1.13 1.33 21.27
N LEU A 61 0.33 0.93 22.24
CA LEU A 61 -1.09 1.29 22.39
C LEU A 61 -1.93 0.98 21.13
N LEU A 62 -1.58 -0.10 20.42
CA LEU A 62 -2.25 -0.52 19.20
C LEU A 62 -3.06 -1.80 19.43
N ALA A 63 -4.24 -1.87 18.81
CA ALA A 63 -4.97 -3.13 18.71
C ALA A 63 -4.15 -4.13 17.85
N PRO A 64 -4.26 -5.46 18.09
CA PRO A 64 -3.50 -6.46 17.31
C PRO A 64 -3.67 -6.36 15.80
N SER A 65 -4.87 -6.02 15.31
CA SER A 65 -5.14 -5.83 13.89
C SER A 65 -4.36 -4.64 13.31
N ASP A 66 -4.34 -3.52 14.03
CA ASP A 66 -3.61 -2.32 13.60
C ASP A 66 -2.11 -2.56 13.64
N ALA A 67 -1.61 -3.23 14.68
CA ALA A 67 -0.20 -3.59 14.79
C ALA A 67 0.22 -4.54 13.66
N SER A 68 -0.62 -5.47 13.26
CA SER A 68 -0.38 -6.35 12.12
C SER A 68 -0.19 -5.56 10.84
N ILE A 69 -1.05 -4.58 10.56
CA ILE A 69 -0.94 -3.71 9.38
C ILE A 69 0.38 -2.94 9.42
N VAL A 70 0.68 -2.29 10.54
CA VAL A 70 1.90 -1.49 10.70
C VAL A 70 3.16 -2.34 10.48
N MET A 71 3.23 -3.52 11.08
CA MET A 71 4.39 -4.41 10.95
C MET A 71 4.57 -4.92 9.53
N ASN A 72 3.47 -5.25 8.83
CA ASN A 72 3.53 -5.62 7.42
C ASN A 72 4.04 -4.46 6.57
N GLU A 73 3.49 -3.27 6.75
CA GLU A 73 3.88 -2.09 5.96
C GLU A 73 5.35 -1.70 6.18
N PHE A 74 5.83 -1.72 7.42
CA PHE A 74 7.25 -1.48 7.71
C PHE A 74 8.15 -2.48 7.02
N THR A 75 7.79 -3.76 7.06
CA THR A 75 8.61 -4.81 6.43
C THR A 75 8.60 -4.68 4.90
N MET A 76 7.45 -4.32 4.32
CA MET A 76 7.36 -3.99 2.89
C MET A 76 8.33 -2.88 2.50
N MET A 77 8.37 -1.79 3.28
CA MET A 77 9.27 -0.67 3.04
C MET A 77 10.75 -1.08 3.16
N ILE A 78 11.09 -1.88 4.17
CA ILE A 78 12.46 -2.36 4.38
C ILE A 78 12.91 -3.23 3.20
N GLU A 79 12.10 -4.21 2.80
CA GLU A 79 12.45 -5.07 1.67
C GLU A 79 12.59 -4.28 0.36
N TRP A 80 11.70 -3.34 0.13
CA TRP A 80 11.82 -2.46 -1.04
C TRP A 80 13.13 -1.66 -1.00
N TYR A 81 13.43 -1.04 0.13
CA TYR A 81 14.63 -0.24 0.30
C TYR A 81 15.90 -1.07 0.07
N GLU A 82 15.96 -2.25 0.67
CA GLU A 82 17.11 -3.15 0.52
C GLU A 82 17.25 -3.71 -0.90
N SER A 83 16.15 -3.84 -1.63
CA SER A 83 16.18 -4.34 -3.02
C SER A 83 16.78 -3.36 -4.02
N GLY A 84 16.72 -2.06 -3.74
CA GLY A 84 17.21 -1.02 -4.64
C GLY A 84 16.49 -0.94 -6.00
N ILE A 85 15.28 -1.50 -6.11
CA ILE A 85 14.56 -1.62 -7.40
C ILE A 85 14.11 -0.26 -7.94
N SER A 86 13.72 0.67 -7.07
CA SER A 86 13.17 1.97 -7.48
C SER A 86 13.41 3.04 -6.43
N GLU A 87 13.30 4.30 -6.85
CA GLU A 87 13.39 5.44 -5.93
C GLU A 87 12.13 5.60 -5.07
N ASN A 88 10.99 5.24 -5.62
CA ASN A 88 9.69 5.40 -4.96
C ASN A 88 8.94 4.08 -4.93
N LEU A 89 8.11 3.92 -3.94
CA LEU A 89 7.22 2.78 -3.76
C LEU A 89 5.82 3.30 -3.41
N LEU A 90 4.80 2.72 -4.03
CA LEU A 90 3.41 2.92 -3.64
C LEU A 90 2.92 1.70 -2.88
N ILE A 91 2.53 1.90 -1.62
CA ILE A 91 1.92 0.85 -0.80
C ILE A 91 0.41 1.08 -0.76
N ILE A 92 -0.35 0.05 -1.06
CA ILE A 92 -1.80 0.10 -1.01
C ILE A 92 -2.37 -1.14 -0.31
N GLN A 93 -3.61 -1.04 0.11
CA GLN A 93 -4.38 -2.17 0.63
C GLN A 93 -5.30 -2.72 -0.46
N ASP A 94 -5.76 -3.95 -0.27
CA ASP A 94 -6.53 -4.71 -1.27
C ASP A 94 -7.98 -4.26 -1.46
N ASP A 95 -8.45 -3.29 -0.67
CA ASP A 95 -9.77 -2.68 -0.76
C ASP A 95 -9.77 -1.31 -1.46
N LEU A 96 -8.63 -0.86 -1.95
CA LEU A 96 -8.53 0.40 -2.69
C LEU A 96 -9.33 0.34 -3.99
N CYS A 97 -10.00 1.44 -4.34
CA CYS A 97 -10.73 1.59 -5.57
C CYS A 97 -10.30 2.85 -6.31
N PHE A 98 -10.02 2.72 -7.60
CA PHE A 98 -9.60 3.85 -8.45
C PHE A 98 -10.77 4.48 -9.22
N ASP A 99 -12.00 4.15 -8.92
CA ASP A 99 -13.16 4.60 -9.73
C ASP A 99 -13.32 6.12 -9.78
N LEU A 100 -12.87 6.82 -8.75
CA LEU A 100 -12.94 8.29 -8.72
C LEU A 100 -11.81 8.98 -9.46
N VAL A 101 -10.79 8.25 -9.88
CA VAL A 101 -9.63 8.83 -10.57
C VAL A 101 -10.02 9.50 -11.89
N GLU A 102 -11.00 8.95 -12.60
CA GLU A 102 -11.48 9.53 -13.85
C GLU A 102 -12.02 10.95 -13.69
N TYR A 103 -12.51 11.29 -12.49
CA TYR A 103 -13.06 12.60 -12.16
C TYR A 103 -12.04 13.59 -11.61
N TRP A 104 -10.78 13.17 -11.44
CA TRP A 104 -9.73 14.07 -10.96
C TRP A 104 -9.51 15.21 -11.97
N PRO A 105 -9.40 16.46 -11.50
CA PRO A 105 -9.01 17.58 -12.36
C PRO A 105 -7.50 17.62 -12.67
N PHE A 106 -6.76 16.64 -12.23
CA PHE A 106 -5.30 16.49 -12.37
C PHE A 106 -4.94 15.04 -12.70
N ASP A 107 -3.68 14.79 -12.96
CA ASP A 107 -3.12 13.44 -13.12
C ASP A 107 -2.02 13.16 -12.07
N TRP A 108 -1.53 11.93 -12.06
CA TRP A 108 -0.47 11.53 -11.14
C TRP A 108 0.82 12.35 -11.32
N GLU A 109 1.22 12.60 -12.56
CA GLU A 109 2.44 13.37 -12.84
C GLU A 109 2.35 14.78 -12.27
N THR A 110 1.19 15.42 -12.38
CA THR A 110 0.94 16.76 -11.82
C THR A 110 1.05 16.75 -10.30
N ILE A 111 0.47 15.73 -9.64
CA ILE A 111 0.59 15.57 -8.18
C ILE A 111 2.06 15.50 -7.79
N MET A 112 2.82 14.63 -8.44
CA MET A 112 4.22 14.42 -8.10
C MET A 112 5.08 15.68 -8.29
N LYS A 113 4.81 16.44 -9.35
CA LYS A 113 5.50 17.72 -9.61
C LYS A 113 5.16 18.81 -8.59
N SER A 114 4.01 18.73 -7.96
CA SER A 114 3.57 19.73 -6.97
C SER A 114 4.12 19.48 -5.57
N LEU A 115 4.75 18.32 -5.33
CA LEU A 115 5.31 18.00 -4.03
C LEU A 115 6.57 18.84 -3.75
N PRO A 116 6.85 19.18 -2.46
CA PRO A 116 8.12 19.77 -2.08
C PRO A 116 9.30 18.89 -2.53
N TYR A 117 10.42 19.49 -2.92
CA TYR A 117 11.57 18.74 -3.42
C TYR A 117 12.14 17.74 -2.39
N ASN A 118 11.92 17.98 -1.11
CA ASN A 118 12.43 17.17 0.00
C ASN A 118 11.37 16.26 0.63
N TRP A 119 10.30 15.94 -0.10
CA TRP A 119 9.28 15.02 0.42
C TRP A 119 9.87 13.63 0.66
N GLU A 120 9.35 12.95 1.67
CA GLU A 120 9.77 11.59 2.01
C GLU A 120 8.59 10.62 1.94
N ILE A 121 7.46 10.98 2.56
CA ILE A 121 6.25 10.16 2.59
C ILE A 121 5.06 11.04 2.21
N VAL A 122 4.21 10.52 1.35
CA VAL A 122 2.94 11.16 0.97
C VAL A 122 1.81 10.18 1.25
N GLN A 123 0.82 10.62 1.98
CA GLN A 123 -0.36 9.85 2.28
C GLN A 123 -1.54 10.40 1.47
N PHE A 124 -2.11 9.57 0.60
CA PHE A 124 -3.22 9.97 -0.28
C PHE A 124 -4.60 9.71 0.33
N TYR A 125 -4.66 8.89 1.37
CA TYR A 125 -5.90 8.60 2.08
C TYR A 125 -5.69 8.79 3.57
N HIS A 126 -6.67 9.44 4.20
CA HIS A 126 -6.66 9.68 5.64
C HIS A 126 -8.04 9.36 6.21
N CYS A 127 -8.09 8.49 7.20
CA CYS A 127 -9.30 8.12 7.91
C CYS A 127 -9.29 8.74 9.32
N HIS A 128 -10.39 9.39 9.67
CA HIS A 128 -10.58 9.97 11.01
C HIS A 128 -11.25 8.98 11.95
#